data_340920570618a4a3e0e8a3f380709e43
#
_entry.id   340920570618a4a3e0e8a3f380709e43
#
_cell.length_a   1.000
_cell.length_b   1.000
_cell.length_c   1.000
_cell.angle_alpha   90.00
_cell.angle_beta   90.00
_cell.angle_gamma   90.00
#
_symmetry.space_group_name_H-M   'P 1'
#
loop_
_entity.id
_entity.type
_entity.pdbx_description
1 polymer ?
#
loop_
_entity_poly.entity_id
_entity_poly.type
_entity_poly.pdbx_seq_one_letter_code
_entity_poly.pdbx_strand_id
1 'polypeptide(L)'
;MTKHHLPIAFALVGIFVYGNIVSAQMSSSSFLIRWDSVNAGGSDSASSSSYQLRDTVESVVAGRTSSTSYNLDQGYRGGVFDQVISFDLRTQNLSTGREATALSSLIVTVGSVSGISVGDYVALLQNRGVSQISAIGKVTTVGSTTLTVDSWTNGGTAPTIDGTNDYIYVLSGSTVSFGTLSDSSVSTAIVSFEVSADSTSGYAVQINDDGNLRSGADDINDISDGTVSEAVEEFGARSSDTSLSSSTFDTADSAITTSRQDVVTNGSVSIADRSFVTLKASISTSTTAGSYGNAISFIASGNF
;
A
#
# COMPACT_ATOMS: atom_id res chain seq x y z
N MET A 1 -49.22 -47.13 -46.87
CA MET A 1 -47.85 -46.93 -46.39
C MET A 1 -47.65 -45.45 -46.10
N THR A 2 -47.96 -44.92 -44.95
CA THR A 2 -47.60 -43.54 -44.50
C THR A 2 -48.19 -43.24 -43.12
N LYS A 3 -47.82 -43.98 -42.07
CA LYS A 3 -48.29 -43.61 -40.71
C LYS A 3 -47.25 -43.72 -39.59
N HIS A 4 -45.95 -43.91 -39.90
CA HIS A 4 -44.96 -44.13 -38.84
C HIS A 4 -43.84 -43.06 -38.75
N HIS A 5 -43.83 -41.99 -39.56
CA HIS A 5 -42.77 -40.98 -39.52
C HIS A 5 -43.10 -39.75 -38.66
N LEU A 6 -44.38 -39.52 -38.29
CA LEU A 6 -44.77 -38.36 -37.55
C LEU A 6 -44.31 -38.36 -36.07
N PRO A 7 -44.31 -39.50 -35.34
CA PRO A 7 -43.85 -39.47 -33.93
C PRO A 7 -42.34 -39.31 -33.78
N ILE A 8 -41.54 -39.74 -34.76
CA ILE A 8 -40.07 -39.61 -34.69
C ILE A 8 -39.64 -38.14 -34.94
N ALA A 9 -40.31 -37.45 -35.83
CA ALA A 9 -40.05 -36.03 -36.09
C ALA A 9 -40.40 -35.13 -34.87
N PHE A 10 -41.48 -35.44 -34.18
CA PHE A 10 -41.85 -34.71 -32.95
C PHE A 10 -40.91 -35.01 -31.79
N ALA A 11 -40.41 -36.23 -31.64
CA ALA A 11 -39.42 -36.60 -30.64
C ALA A 11 -38.06 -35.91 -30.88
N LEU A 12 -37.64 -35.76 -32.16
CA LEU A 12 -36.40 -35.06 -32.52
C LEU A 12 -36.50 -33.56 -32.29
N VAL A 13 -37.63 -32.92 -32.59
CA VAL A 13 -37.87 -31.49 -32.30
C VAL A 13 -37.97 -31.25 -30.80
N GLY A 14 -38.55 -32.16 -30.03
CA GLY A 14 -38.60 -32.08 -28.59
C GLY A 14 -37.22 -32.13 -27.92
N ILE A 15 -36.29 -32.92 -28.46
CA ILE A 15 -34.92 -33.00 -27.96
C ILE A 15 -34.14 -31.73 -28.26
N PHE A 16 -34.39 -31.05 -29.39
CA PHE A 16 -33.74 -29.81 -29.72
C PHE A 16 -34.28 -28.60 -28.90
N VAL A 17 -35.52 -28.64 -28.44
CA VAL A 17 -36.12 -27.53 -27.69
C VAL A 17 -35.80 -27.61 -26.18
N TYR A 18 -35.49 -28.80 -25.67
CA TYR A 18 -35.12 -28.99 -24.25
C TYR A 18 -33.63 -29.09 -23.97
N GLY A 19 -32.80 -29.09 -24.98
CA GLY A 19 -31.38 -29.18 -24.82
C GLY A 19 -30.70 -27.84 -24.95
N ASN A 20 -30.72 -27.00 -23.93
CA ASN A 20 -29.68 -25.97 -23.69
C ASN A 20 -30.15 -24.93 -22.67
N ILE A 21 -30.45 -25.35 -21.47
CA ILE A 21 -30.21 -24.48 -20.33
C ILE A 21 -29.06 -25.14 -19.55
N VAL A 22 -27.86 -25.09 -20.12
CA VAL A 22 -26.65 -25.32 -19.32
C VAL A 22 -26.39 -24.01 -18.60
N SER A 23 -26.86 -23.89 -17.39
CA SER A 23 -26.37 -22.87 -16.48
C SER A 23 -24.92 -23.25 -16.15
N ALA A 24 -23.96 -22.52 -16.68
CA ALA A 24 -22.53 -22.68 -16.39
C ALA A 24 -22.14 -22.18 -15.00
N GLN A 25 -23.12 -21.96 -14.13
CA GLN A 25 -22.88 -21.49 -12.77
C GLN A 25 -22.70 -22.71 -11.85
N MET A 26 -21.49 -22.91 -11.35
CA MET A 26 -21.20 -23.89 -10.31
C MET A 26 -21.53 -23.30 -8.94
N SER A 27 -22.45 -23.94 -8.22
CA SER A 27 -22.84 -23.52 -6.88
C SER A 27 -23.05 -24.72 -5.96
N SER A 28 -22.76 -24.55 -4.69
CA SER A 28 -23.11 -25.44 -3.61
C SER A 28 -23.75 -24.63 -2.47
N SER A 29 -24.18 -25.30 -1.40
CA SER A 29 -24.69 -24.60 -0.21
C SER A 29 -23.68 -23.65 0.45
N SER A 30 -22.39 -23.78 0.11
CA SER A 30 -21.29 -23.02 0.71
C SER A 30 -20.45 -22.23 -0.30
N PHE A 31 -20.63 -22.44 -1.61
CA PHE A 31 -19.83 -21.81 -2.65
C PHE A 31 -20.67 -21.42 -3.85
N LEU A 32 -20.40 -20.23 -4.37
CA LEU A 32 -20.97 -19.71 -5.60
C LEU A 32 -19.83 -19.21 -6.50
N ILE A 33 -19.63 -19.89 -7.65
CA ILE A 33 -18.71 -19.39 -8.68
C ILE A 33 -19.53 -18.56 -9.66
N ARG A 34 -19.30 -17.25 -9.65
CA ARG A 34 -20.05 -16.29 -10.48
C ARG A 34 -19.46 -16.15 -11.87
N TRP A 35 -18.18 -16.43 -12.01
CA TRP A 35 -17.48 -16.37 -13.27
C TRP A 35 -16.66 -17.62 -13.47
N ASP A 36 -16.84 -18.23 -14.62
CA ASP A 36 -16.13 -19.42 -15.05
C ASP A 36 -15.77 -19.30 -16.52
N SER A 37 -14.62 -19.82 -16.90
CA SER A 37 -14.15 -19.86 -18.27
C SER A 37 -13.33 -21.12 -18.51
N VAL A 38 -13.59 -21.79 -19.62
CA VAL A 38 -12.75 -22.88 -20.10
C VAL A 38 -11.88 -22.31 -21.21
N ASN A 39 -10.62 -22.06 -20.90
CA ASN A 39 -9.63 -21.50 -21.83
C ASN A 39 -8.54 -22.53 -22.12
N ALA A 40 -7.98 -22.46 -23.34
CA ALA A 40 -6.85 -23.32 -23.73
C ALA A 40 -5.51 -22.84 -23.17
N GLY A 41 -5.46 -21.65 -22.60
CA GLY A 41 -4.26 -21.08 -22.00
C GLY A 41 -4.47 -19.67 -21.45
N GLY A 42 -3.40 -19.09 -20.97
CA GLY A 42 -3.34 -17.77 -20.38
C GLY A 42 -2.42 -17.75 -19.17
N SER A 43 -2.10 -16.58 -18.65
CA SER A 43 -1.28 -16.41 -17.45
C SER A 43 -1.80 -15.27 -16.61
N ASP A 44 -2.00 -15.55 -15.33
CA ASP A 44 -2.36 -14.53 -14.32
C ASP A 44 -1.15 -13.80 -13.75
N SER A 45 0.06 -14.24 -14.07
CA SER A 45 1.28 -13.75 -13.43
C SER A 45 2.46 -13.52 -14.37
N ALA A 46 2.21 -13.34 -15.66
CA ALA A 46 3.27 -12.92 -16.57
C ALA A 46 3.70 -11.49 -16.23
N SER A 47 4.94 -11.31 -15.80
CA SER A 47 5.43 -10.01 -15.34
C SER A 47 6.84 -9.71 -15.83
N SER A 48 7.14 -8.44 -15.98
CA SER A 48 8.48 -7.90 -16.17
C SER A 48 8.76 -6.85 -15.07
N SER A 49 9.93 -6.25 -15.08
CA SER A 49 10.26 -5.17 -14.14
C SER A 49 9.34 -3.94 -14.22
N SER A 50 8.55 -3.81 -15.29
CA SER A 50 7.72 -2.62 -15.54
C SER A 50 6.27 -2.95 -15.94
N TYR A 51 5.93 -4.22 -16.12
CA TYR A 51 4.60 -4.62 -16.59
C TYR A 51 4.16 -5.94 -15.98
N GLN A 52 2.88 -6.00 -15.61
CA GLN A 52 2.18 -7.25 -15.34
C GLN A 52 1.19 -7.50 -16.49
N LEU A 53 1.23 -8.67 -17.10
CA LEU A 53 0.28 -9.10 -18.09
C LEU A 53 -0.59 -10.22 -17.51
N ARG A 54 -1.88 -10.03 -17.59
CA ARG A 54 -2.87 -11.06 -17.35
C ARG A 54 -3.60 -11.34 -18.64
N ASP A 55 -3.52 -12.56 -19.09
CA ASP A 55 -3.97 -12.95 -20.41
C ASP A 55 -4.82 -14.23 -20.36
N THR A 56 -5.82 -14.30 -21.24
CA THR A 56 -6.58 -15.52 -21.52
C THR A 56 -6.54 -15.78 -23.03
N VAL A 57 -6.02 -16.94 -23.40
CA VAL A 57 -6.04 -17.39 -24.79
C VAL A 57 -7.39 -18.04 -25.09
N GLU A 58 -7.98 -17.74 -26.24
CA GLU A 58 -9.31 -18.19 -26.74
C GLU A 58 -10.52 -17.33 -26.35
N SER A 59 -10.34 -16.16 -25.78
CA SER A 59 -11.43 -15.20 -25.76
C SER A 59 -11.52 -14.48 -27.11
N VAL A 60 -12.55 -14.77 -27.90
CA VAL A 60 -12.76 -14.18 -29.24
C VAL A 60 -12.99 -12.68 -29.17
N VAL A 61 -13.47 -12.21 -28.02
CA VAL A 61 -13.67 -10.78 -27.71
C VAL A 61 -13.29 -10.55 -26.26
N ALA A 62 -12.34 -9.65 -26.04
CA ALA A 62 -11.98 -9.17 -24.71
C ALA A 62 -11.88 -7.65 -24.74
N GLY A 63 -12.45 -6.99 -23.76
CA GLY A 63 -12.36 -5.55 -23.60
C GLY A 63 -13.62 -4.93 -23.00
N ARG A 64 -13.51 -3.65 -22.64
CA ARG A 64 -14.62 -2.82 -22.16
C ARG A 64 -15.13 -1.95 -23.30
N THR A 65 -16.44 -2.01 -23.57
CA THR A 65 -17.15 -1.06 -24.42
C THR A 65 -18.08 -0.25 -23.55
N SER A 66 -18.02 1.08 -23.63
CA SER A 66 -18.82 1.97 -22.80
C SER A 66 -19.63 2.96 -23.63
N SER A 67 -20.78 3.32 -23.09
CA SER A 67 -21.60 4.47 -23.51
C SER A 67 -21.89 5.35 -22.29
N THR A 68 -22.64 6.44 -22.48
CA THR A 68 -23.04 7.30 -21.37
C THR A 68 -23.93 6.62 -20.32
N SER A 69 -24.50 5.44 -20.63
CA SER A 69 -25.46 4.76 -19.76
C SER A 69 -25.14 3.29 -19.47
N TYR A 70 -24.18 2.69 -20.20
CA TYR A 70 -23.85 1.27 -20.07
C TYR A 70 -22.36 1.02 -20.26
N ASN A 71 -21.84 0.13 -19.42
CA ASN A 71 -20.54 -0.53 -19.64
C ASN A 71 -20.81 -1.99 -19.99
N LEU A 72 -20.19 -2.48 -21.07
CA LEU A 72 -20.19 -3.87 -21.44
C LEU A 72 -18.75 -4.39 -21.37
N ASP A 73 -18.52 -5.25 -20.43
CA ASP A 73 -17.24 -5.92 -20.24
C ASP A 73 -17.29 -7.30 -20.88
N GLN A 74 -16.36 -7.58 -21.79
CA GLN A 74 -16.29 -8.81 -22.56
C GLN A 74 -15.00 -9.57 -22.26
N GLY A 75 -15.09 -10.89 -22.24
CA GLY A 75 -13.99 -11.78 -21.89
C GLY A 75 -14.02 -12.22 -20.43
N TYR A 76 -13.16 -13.19 -20.08
CA TYR A 76 -13.12 -13.80 -18.75
C TYR A 76 -12.91 -12.79 -17.63
N ARG A 77 -12.13 -11.76 -17.88
CA ARG A 77 -11.83 -10.71 -16.88
C ARG A 77 -12.76 -9.51 -16.94
N GLY A 78 -13.79 -9.55 -17.79
CA GLY A 78 -14.75 -8.45 -17.93
C GLY A 78 -15.54 -8.10 -16.67
N GLY A 79 -15.41 -8.85 -15.59
CA GLY A 79 -16.04 -8.57 -14.30
C GLY A 79 -15.04 -8.50 -13.13
N VAL A 80 -13.74 -8.50 -13.43
CA VAL A 80 -12.68 -8.46 -12.42
C VAL A 80 -11.88 -7.16 -12.60
N PHE A 81 -12.50 -6.05 -12.24
CA PHE A 81 -11.88 -4.72 -12.29
C PHE A 81 -11.88 -4.09 -10.90
N ASP A 82 -11.09 -3.04 -10.78
CA ASP A 82 -11.11 -2.12 -9.66
C ASP A 82 -10.72 -2.77 -8.33
N GLN A 83 -9.59 -3.46 -8.32
CA GLN A 83 -9.07 -4.09 -7.11
C GLN A 83 -7.61 -3.70 -6.83
N VAL A 84 -7.23 -3.77 -5.58
CA VAL A 84 -5.82 -3.79 -5.19
C VAL A 84 -5.27 -5.18 -5.49
N ILE A 85 -4.24 -5.23 -6.35
CA ILE A 85 -3.58 -6.48 -6.75
C ILE A 85 -2.55 -6.89 -5.70
N SER A 86 -1.81 -5.90 -5.15
CA SER A 86 -0.83 -6.12 -4.09
C SER A 86 -0.76 -4.90 -3.16
N PHE A 87 -0.53 -5.18 -1.90
CA PHE A 87 -0.27 -4.19 -0.85
C PHE A 87 0.84 -4.73 0.03
N ASP A 88 2.02 -4.14 -0.08
CA ASP A 88 3.18 -4.47 0.73
C ASP A 88 3.45 -3.35 1.73
N LEU A 89 3.53 -3.70 3.01
CA LEU A 89 3.83 -2.80 4.11
C LEU A 89 5.19 -3.15 4.71
N ARG A 90 6.02 -2.13 4.98
CA ARG A 90 7.32 -2.27 5.63
C ARG A 90 7.52 -1.14 6.63
N THR A 91 8.14 -1.45 7.76
CA THR A 91 8.41 -0.49 8.84
C THR A 91 9.90 -0.20 8.97
N GLN A 92 10.23 0.96 9.49
CA GLN A 92 11.60 1.35 9.78
C GLN A 92 12.23 0.43 10.82
N ASN A 93 13.33 -0.22 10.47
CA ASN A 93 14.10 -1.04 11.38
C ASN A 93 15.19 -0.19 12.06
N LEU A 94 14.95 0.20 13.30
CA LEU A 94 15.88 1.07 14.05
C LEU A 94 17.29 0.52 14.19
N SER A 95 17.45 -0.82 14.25
CA SER A 95 18.77 -1.44 14.40
C SER A 95 19.66 -1.27 13.17
N THR A 96 19.08 -0.94 12.03
CA THR A 96 19.80 -0.75 10.76
C THR A 96 20.23 0.69 10.50
N GLY A 97 19.96 1.62 11.42
CA GLY A 97 20.27 3.03 11.27
C GLY A 97 21.74 3.27 10.96
N ARG A 98 22.01 4.05 9.92
CA ARG A 98 23.34 4.51 9.51
C ARG A 98 23.28 6.01 9.24
N GLU A 99 24.29 6.73 9.68
CA GLU A 99 24.45 8.14 9.34
C GLU A 99 24.61 8.30 7.82
N ALA A 100 23.82 9.19 7.25
CA ALA A 100 23.92 9.59 5.85
C ALA A 100 24.72 10.90 5.78
N THR A 101 25.79 10.92 4.98
CA THR A 101 26.72 12.05 4.96
C THR A 101 26.62 12.89 3.69
N ALA A 102 26.04 12.36 2.61
CA ALA A 102 25.77 13.10 1.39
C ALA A 102 24.68 12.40 0.55
N LEU A 103 23.97 13.18 -0.23
CA LEU A 103 23.04 12.72 -1.27
C LEU A 103 23.38 13.37 -2.60
N SER A 104 23.57 12.58 -3.64
CA SER A 104 23.75 13.03 -5.01
C SER A 104 22.81 12.28 -5.93
N SER A 105 21.72 12.91 -6.33
CA SER A 105 20.66 12.29 -7.13
C SER A 105 20.12 11.02 -6.48
N LEU A 106 20.43 9.85 -7.02
CA LEU A 106 19.97 8.53 -6.51
C LEU A 106 21.01 7.85 -5.58
N ILE A 107 22.15 8.48 -5.35
CA ILE A 107 23.26 7.90 -4.59
C ILE A 107 23.35 8.57 -3.23
N VAL A 108 23.20 7.79 -2.16
CA VAL A 108 23.46 8.23 -0.80
C VAL A 108 24.80 7.67 -0.30
N THR A 109 25.60 8.53 0.34
CA THR A 109 26.85 8.16 1.00
C THR A 109 26.58 7.91 2.48
N VAL A 110 27.06 6.80 3.00
CA VAL A 110 26.84 6.34 4.38
C VAL A 110 28.14 5.88 5.03
N GLY A 111 28.19 5.90 6.35
CA GLY A 111 29.37 5.41 7.09
C GLY A 111 29.59 3.91 6.95
N SER A 112 28.56 3.11 6.70
CA SER A 112 28.62 1.66 6.53
C SER A 112 27.42 1.16 5.74
N VAL A 113 27.64 0.22 4.83
CA VAL A 113 26.60 -0.51 4.08
C VAL A 113 26.28 -1.89 4.63
N SER A 114 26.90 -2.27 5.76
CA SER A 114 26.73 -3.60 6.35
C SER A 114 25.25 -3.87 6.68
N GLY A 115 24.76 -5.04 6.24
CA GLY A 115 23.38 -5.47 6.46
C GLY A 115 22.37 -4.84 5.49
N ILE A 116 22.85 -4.13 4.44
CA ILE A 116 21.99 -3.60 3.36
C ILE A 116 22.33 -4.36 2.07
N SER A 117 21.30 -4.83 1.37
CA SER A 117 21.42 -5.63 0.16
C SER A 117 20.67 -4.99 -1.01
N VAL A 118 21.04 -5.37 -2.22
CA VAL A 118 20.25 -5.03 -3.41
C VAL A 118 18.84 -5.63 -3.27
N GLY A 119 17.86 -4.82 -3.54
CA GLY A 119 16.44 -5.17 -3.37
C GLY A 119 15.81 -4.69 -2.06
N ASP A 120 16.61 -4.30 -1.05
CA ASP A 120 16.09 -3.73 0.19
C ASP A 120 15.42 -2.38 -0.08
N TYR A 121 14.36 -2.11 0.68
CA TYR A 121 13.76 -0.78 0.75
C TYR A 121 14.42 0.00 1.88
N VAL A 122 14.69 1.27 1.63
CA VAL A 122 15.34 2.16 2.60
C VAL A 122 14.56 3.45 2.76
N ALA A 123 14.61 4.00 3.98
CA ALA A 123 14.14 5.36 4.28
C ALA A 123 15.36 6.25 4.55
N LEU A 124 15.45 7.36 3.81
CA LEU A 124 16.42 8.43 4.01
C LEU A 124 15.73 9.56 4.77
N LEU A 125 16.30 9.93 5.90
CA LEU A 125 15.79 10.95 6.81
C LEU A 125 16.80 12.09 6.91
N GLN A 126 16.33 13.30 6.62
CA GLN A 126 17.04 14.53 6.91
C GLN A 126 16.49 15.14 8.19
N ASN A 127 17.35 15.62 9.08
CA ASN A 127 16.98 16.31 10.32
C ASN A 127 15.95 15.53 11.14
N ARG A 128 16.29 14.29 11.53
CA ARG A 128 15.40 13.43 12.27
C ARG A 128 14.79 14.13 13.49
N GLY A 129 13.47 14.10 13.64
CA GLY A 129 12.72 14.75 14.72
C GLY A 129 11.57 15.62 14.19
N VAL A 130 11.32 16.77 14.83
CA VAL A 130 10.21 17.68 14.52
C VAL A 130 10.15 18.06 13.05
N SER A 131 11.29 18.54 12.50
CA SER A 131 11.41 19.05 11.13
C SER A 131 11.91 18.01 10.12
N GLN A 132 11.68 16.73 10.38
CA GLN A 132 12.15 15.65 9.54
C GLN A 132 11.59 15.73 8.12
N ILE A 133 12.49 15.63 7.12
CA ILE A 133 12.16 15.42 5.72
C ILE A 133 12.58 13.99 5.38
N SER A 134 11.68 13.23 4.74
CA SER A 134 11.90 11.82 4.48
C SER A 134 11.70 11.47 3.01
N ALA A 135 12.45 10.47 2.55
CA ALA A 135 12.21 9.82 1.26
C ALA A 135 12.46 8.31 1.39
N ILE A 136 11.75 7.52 0.59
CA ILE A 136 11.94 6.08 0.51
C ILE A 136 12.41 5.67 -0.89
N GLY A 137 13.20 4.61 -0.98
CA GLY A 137 13.70 4.07 -2.24
C GLY A 137 14.05 2.59 -2.14
N LYS A 138 14.19 1.94 -3.29
CA LYS A 138 14.64 0.52 -3.36
C LYS A 138 16.08 0.47 -3.82
N VAL A 139 16.93 -0.21 -3.08
CA VAL A 139 18.37 -0.34 -3.37
C VAL A 139 18.60 -1.14 -4.64
N THR A 140 19.31 -0.56 -5.60
CA THR A 140 19.70 -1.19 -6.87
C THR A 140 21.18 -1.55 -6.90
N THR A 141 22.02 -0.82 -6.13
CA THR A 141 23.45 -1.09 -6.05
C THR A 141 23.98 -0.78 -4.65
N VAL A 142 24.83 -1.63 -4.15
CA VAL A 142 25.57 -1.44 -2.89
C VAL A 142 27.04 -1.31 -3.21
N GLY A 143 27.63 -0.12 -2.94
CA GLY A 143 29.06 0.15 -3.03
C GLY A 143 29.80 -0.12 -1.71
N SER A 144 31.01 0.42 -1.57
CA SER A 144 31.76 0.31 -0.31
C SER A 144 31.21 1.19 0.82
N THR A 145 30.77 2.40 0.47
CA THR A 145 30.15 3.40 1.37
C THR A 145 28.97 4.11 0.72
N THR A 146 28.44 3.58 -0.38
CA THR A 146 27.36 4.20 -1.13
C THR A 146 26.26 3.21 -1.41
N LEU A 147 25.04 3.70 -1.42
CA LEU A 147 23.85 2.99 -1.85
C LEU A 147 23.22 3.76 -3.01
N THR A 148 22.89 3.07 -4.09
CA THR A 148 22.11 3.63 -5.19
C THR A 148 20.70 3.06 -5.12
N VAL A 149 19.70 3.91 -5.25
CA VAL A 149 18.29 3.50 -5.32
C VAL A 149 17.74 3.67 -6.74
N ASP A 150 16.62 3.03 -7.01
CA ASP A 150 15.90 3.15 -8.30
C ASP A 150 15.25 4.54 -8.47
N SER A 151 14.63 5.02 -7.40
CA SER A 151 13.99 6.35 -7.32
C SER A 151 13.80 6.74 -5.85
N TRP A 152 13.64 8.03 -5.58
CA TRP A 152 13.19 8.53 -4.29
C TRP A 152 11.73 8.96 -4.37
N THR A 153 10.88 8.38 -3.50
CA THR A 153 9.54 8.87 -3.20
C THR A 153 9.60 9.70 -1.93
N ASN A 154 9.18 10.97 -1.99
CA ASN A 154 9.20 11.91 -0.85
C ASN A 154 7.82 12.52 -0.62
N GLY A 155 7.66 13.25 0.48
CA GLY A 155 6.43 13.97 0.85
C GLY A 155 6.37 15.40 0.29
N GLY A 156 6.67 15.59 -1.01
CA GLY A 156 6.66 16.92 -1.66
C GLY A 156 7.95 17.69 -1.53
N THR A 157 8.82 17.36 -0.57
CA THR A 157 10.14 17.99 -0.40
C THR A 157 11.22 16.90 -0.43
N ALA A 158 12.19 17.05 -1.31
CA ALA A 158 13.33 16.14 -1.38
C ALA A 158 14.31 16.40 -0.23
N PRO A 159 14.84 15.35 0.43
CA PRO A 159 15.87 15.50 1.43
C PRO A 159 17.15 16.14 0.86
N THR A 160 17.80 17.00 1.65
CA THR A 160 19.13 17.55 1.39
C THR A 160 20.04 17.11 2.53
N ILE A 161 20.97 16.20 2.24
CA ILE A 161 21.80 15.56 3.26
C ILE A 161 23.09 16.34 3.42
N ASP A 162 23.35 16.83 4.63
CA ASP A 162 24.57 17.57 5.01
C ASP A 162 25.44 16.81 6.02
N GLY A 163 24.97 15.65 6.49
CA GLY A 163 25.66 14.81 7.48
C GLY A 163 25.40 15.20 8.93
N THR A 164 24.41 16.09 9.17
CA THR A 164 24.05 16.49 10.53
C THR A 164 22.65 15.98 10.87
N ASN A 165 22.55 14.99 11.77
CA ASN A 165 21.29 14.35 12.17
C ASN A 165 20.52 13.72 10.99
N ASP A 166 21.27 13.21 9.99
CA ASP A 166 20.76 12.59 8.78
C ASP A 166 21.00 11.09 8.84
N TYR A 167 20.01 10.29 8.51
CA TYR A 167 20.09 8.83 8.67
C TYR A 167 19.44 8.10 7.50
N ILE A 168 19.91 6.87 7.26
CA ILE A 168 19.24 5.90 6.43
C ILE A 168 18.93 4.64 7.25
N TYR A 169 17.75 4.06 7.01
CA TYR A 169 17.27 2.86 7.67
C TYR A 169 16.75 1.87 6.63
N VAL A 170 16.93 0.56 6.87
CA VAL A 170 16.22 -0.46 6.10
C VAL A 170 14.76 -0.51 6.57
N LEU A 171 13.87 -0.66 5.60
CA LEU A 171 12.43 -0.84 5.83
C LEU A 171 12.11 -2.33 5.74
N SER A 172 11.73 -2.94 6.86
CA SER A 172 11.46 -4.38 6.95
C SER A 172 10.52 -4.72 8.10
N GLY A 173 9.75 -5.80 7.94
CA GLY A 173 8.80 -6.25 8.96
C GLY A 173 7.55 -5.38 9.05
N SER A 174 6.79 -5.56 10.13
CA SER A 174 5.49 -4.92 10.38
C SER A 174 5.35 -4.36 11.81
N THR A 175 6.46 -4.30 12.55
CA THR A 175 6.46 -3.73 13.90
C THR A 175 7.14 -2.37 13.89
N VAL A 176 6.44 -1.36 14.35
CA VAL A 176 6.98 -0.01 14.55
C VAL A 176 7.65 0.06 15.91
N SER A 177 8.85 0.66 15.97
CA SER A 177 9.53 0.99 17.23
C SER A 177 10.05 2.41 17.19
N PHE A 178 9.76 3.18 18.23
CA PHE A 178 10.35 4.49 18.45
C PHE A 178 11.65 4.42 19.25
N GLY A 179 12.00 3.25 19.79
CA GLY A 179 13.09 3.11 20.77
C GLY A 179 12.71 3.71 22.13
N THR A 180 13.71 4.24 22.82
CA THR A 180 13.49 4.97 24.07
C THR A 180 13.09 6.41 23.74
N LEU A 181 11.91 6.82 24.21
CA LEU A 181 11.45 8.20 24.07
C LEU A 181 12.19 9.12 25.04
N SER A 182 12.37 10.37 24.66
CA SER A 182 12.99 11.43 25.46
C SER A 182 12.15 12.69 25.37
N ASP A 183 12.11 13.47 26.44
CA ASP A 183 11.49 14.79 26.51
C ASP A 183 12.26 15.88 25.72
N SER A 184 13.48 15.59 25.32
CA SER A 184 14.36 16.52 24.58
C SER A 184 14.40 16.26 23.07
N SER A 185 13.59 15.35 22.55
CA SER A 185 13.56 15.03 21.12
C SER A 185 12.26 14.33 20.71
N VAL A 186 11.80 14.59 19.51
CA VAL A 186 10.71 13.84 18.87
C VAL A 186 11.28 12.57 18.26
N SER A 187 10.75 11.43 18.64
CA SER A 187 11.06 10.14 18.01
C SER A 187 10.18 9.92 16.79
N THR A 188 10.78 9.40 15.72
CA THR A 188 10.10 9.19 14.44
C THR A 188 10.28 7.77 13.93
N ALA A 189 9.29 7.27 13.22
CA ALA A 189 9.34 5.98 12.54
C ALA A 189 8.59 6.04 11.20
N ILE A 190 9.16 5.44 10.16
CA ILE A 190 8.55 5.36 8.83
C ILE A 190 7.80 4.04 8.68
N VAL A 191 6.58 4.12 8.17
CA VAL A 191 5.82 2.99 7.64
C VAL A 191 5.63 3.24 6.14
N SER A 192 6.18 2.37 5.31
CA SER A 192 6.11 2.48 3.86
C SER A 192 5.14 1.49 3.26
N PHE A 193 4.56 1.87 2.15
CA PHE A 193 3.66 1.04 1.35
C PHE A 193 4.16 0.96 -0.09
N GLU A 194 3.87 -0.18 -0.72
CA GLU A 194 3.94 -0.34 -2.16
C GLU A 194 2.62 -0.97 -2.62
N VAL A 195 1.89 -0.26 -3.47
CA VAL A 195 0.55 -0.65 -3.92
C VAL A 195 0.55 -0.89 -5.42
N SER A 196 -0.06 -1.99 -5.84
CA SER A 196 -0.47 -2.19 -7.24
C SER A 196 -1.97 -2.35 -7.28
N ALA A 197 -2.62 -1.54 -8.09
CA ALA A 197 -4.07 -1.54 -8.28
C ALA A 197 -4.42 -1.40 -9.76
N ASP A 198 -5.37 -2.18 -10.23
CA ASP A 198 -5.90 -2.12 -11.60
C ASP A 198 -7.22 -1.33 -11.69
N SER A 199 -7.67 -0.74 -10.59
CA SER A 199 -8.81 0.14 -10.57
C SER A 199 -8.58 1.38 -11.43
N THR A 200 -9.50 1.67 -12.34
CA THR A 200 -9.46 2.88 -13.18
C THR A 200 -9.66 4.17 -12.39
N SER A 201 -10.30 4.07 -11.23
CA SER A 201 -10.46 5.16 -10.26
C SER A 201 -9.37 5.15 -9.18
N GLY A 202 -8.35 4.26 -9.33
CA GLY A 202 -7.20 4.18 -8.44
C GLY A 202 -7.48 3.44 -7.13
N TYR A 203 -6.79 3.89 -6.07
CA TYR A 203 -6.87 3.25 -4.76
C TYR A 203 -6.76 4.27 -3.63
N ALA A 204 -7.12 3.84 -2.43
CA ALA A 204 -6.86 4.56 -1.19
C ALA A 204 -6.18 3.63 -0.17
N VAL A 205 -5.26 4.19 0.63
CA VAL A 205 -4.74 3.55 1.84
C VAL A 205 -5.29 4.32 3.03
N GLN A 206 -5.91 3.61 3.95
CA GLN A 206 -6.50 4.14 5.16
C GLN A 206 -5.75 3.65 6.39
N ILE A 207 -5.68 4.51 7.41
CA ILE A 207 -5.11 4.21 8.73
C ILE A 207 -6.20 4.30 9.79
N ASN A 208 -6.12 3.45 10.80
CA ASN A 208 -6.81 3.61 12.09
C ASN A 208 -6.02 2.90 13.17
N ASP A 209 -6.26 3.24 14.43
CA ASP A 209 -5.68 2.56 15.57
C ASP A 209 -6.75 2.00 16.53
N ASP A 210 -6.30 1.39 17.61
CA ASP A 210 -7.15 0.89 18.71
C ASP A 210 -7.18 1.83 19.93
N GLY A 211 -6.70 3.06 19.76
CA GLY A 211 -6.62 4.13 20.77
C GLY A 211 -5.19 4.61 21.01
N ASN A 212 -5.01 5.52 21.95
CA ASN A 212 -3.73 6.15 22.29
C ASN A 212 -2.61 5.14 22.52
N LEU A 213 -1.36 5.59 22.41
CA LEU A 213 -0.21 4.83 22.91
C LEU A 213 -0.32 4.68 24.42
N ARG A 214 -0.44 3.46 24.93
CA ARG A 214 -0.77 3.21 26.34
C ARG A 214 0.19 2.24 27.02
N SER A 215 0.37 2.46 28.34
CA SER A 215 1.09 1.58 29.26
C SER A 215 0.24 1.39 30.52
N GLY A 216 -0.59 0.33 30.54
CA GLY A 216 -1.55 0.12 31.63
C GLY A 216 -2.65 1.16 31.63
N ALA A 217 -2.69 2.03 32.66
CA ALA A 217 -3.66 3.13 32.78
C ALA A 217 -3.11 4.47 32.26
N ASP A 218 -1.81 4.55 32.00
CA ASP A 218 -1.16 5.76 31.48
C ASP A 218 -1.13 5.72 29.96
N ASP A 219 -1.29 6.86 29.32
CA ASP A 219 -1.27 6.99 27.86
C ASP A 219 -0.45 8.20 27.40
N ILE A 220 0.00 8.18 26.14
CA ILE A 220 0.52 9.32 25.43
C ILE A 220 -0.61 9.83 24.54
N ASN A 221 -0.98 11.09 24.73
CA ASN A 221 -2.11 11.69 24.07
C ASN A 221 -1.88 11.85 22.56
N ASP A 222 -2.97 11.80 21.81
CA ASP A 222 -2.93 12.17 20.41
C ASP A 222 -2.64 13.66 20.23
N ILE A 223 -1.94 13.98 19.13
CA ILE A 223 -1.67 15.36 18.70
C ILE A 223 -2.97 16.14 18.49
N SER A 224 -2.99 17.41 18.88
CA SER A 224 -4.16 18.27 18.69
C SER A 224 -3.87 19.62 18.01
N ASP A 225 -2.61 20.06 17.95
CA ASP A 225 -2.22 21.37 17.42
C ASP A 225 -1.53 21.32 16.04
N GLY A 226 -1.34 20.10 15.49
CA GLY A 226 -0.80 19.90 14.15
C GLY A 226 0.72 19.76 14.06
N THR A 227 1.44 19.78 15.18
CA THR A 227 2.89 19.58 15.20
C THR A 227 3.33 18.83 16.46
N VAL A 228 3.80 17.59 16.32
CA VAL A 228 4.39 16.87 17.45
C VAL A 228 5.66 17.57 17.90
N SER A 229 5.67 18.05 19.14
CA SER A 229 6.69 18.94 19.71
C SER A 229 7.48 18.26 20.81
N GLU A 230 8.74 18.72 21.01
CA GLU A 230 9.58 18.27 22.12
C GLU A 230 9.00 18.70 23.47
N ALA A 231 9.22 17.92 24.51
CA ALA A 231 8.76 18.14 25.88
C ALA A 231 7.23 18.19 26.05
N VAL A 232 6.48 17.78 25.04
CA VAL A 232 5.03 17.63 25.07
C VAL A 232 4.69 16.15 24.87
N GLU A 233 3.66 15.68 25.57
CA GLU A 233 3.19 14.31 25.43
C GLU A 233 2.22 14.22 24.27
N GLU A 234 2.72 13.75 23.13
CA GLU A 234 2.01 13.75 21.85
C GLU A 234 2.37 12.57 20.98
N PHE A 235 1.36 12.03 20.26
CA PHE A 235 1.51 11.02 19.24
C PHE A 235 0.71 11.42 18.01
N GLY A 236 1.30 11.28 16.83
CA GLY A 236 0.65 11.60 15.56
C GLY A 236 1.38 11.06 14.36
N ALA A 237 0.82 11.35 13.19
CA ALA A 237 1.33 10.87 11.91
C ALA A 237 1.29 11.95 10.84
N ARG A 238 2.16 11.82 9.83
CA ARG A 238 2.17 12.63 8.62
C ARG A 238 2.37 11.77 7.39
N SER A 239 1.59 12.01 6.34
CA SER A 239 1.69 11.29 5.07
C SER A 239 2.71 11.91 4.12
N SER A 240 3.22 11.07 3.21
CA SER A 240 3.95 11.50 2.01
C SER A 240 3.03 11.93 0.86
N ASP A 241 1.74 11.57 0.88
CA ASP A 241 0.76 12.09 -0.07
C ASP A 241 0.51 13.57 0.25
N THR A 242 0.66 14.44 -0.74
CA THR A 242 0.52 15.91 -0.59
C THR A 242 -0.81 16.43 -1.13
N SER A 243 -1.75 15.55 -1.42
CA SER A 243 -3.01 15.86 -2.12
C SER A 243 -4.26 15.30 -1.44
N LEU A 244 -4.15 14.93 -0.17
CA LEU A 244 -5.29 14.41 0.59
C LEU A 244 -6.39 15.47 0.74
N SER A 245 -7.62 15.08 0.43
CA SER A 245 -8.77 15.97 0.55
C SER A 245 -9.72 15.61 1.70
N SER A 246 -9.58 14.40 2.27
CA SER A 246 -10.44 13.83 3.31
C SER A 246 -9.80 13.83 4.68
N SER A 247 -8.50 14.13 4.78
CA SER A 247 -7.73 14.16 6.02
C SER A 247 -6.70 15.28 5.99
N THR A 248 -6.02 15.51 7.11
CA THR A 248 -4.98 16.57 7.27
C THR A 248 -3.57 16.00 7.37
N PHE A 249 -3.39 14.69 7.12
CA PHE A 249 -2.07 14.05 7.21
C PHE A 249 -1.04 14.58 6.19
N ASP A 250 -1.48 15.25 5.14
CA ASP A 250 -0.61 15.89 4.13
C ASP A 250 -0.10 17.27 4.57
N THR A 251 -0.84 17.98 5.41
CA THR A 251 -0.56 19.37 5.77
C THR A 251 -0.06 19.55 7.20
N ALA A 252 -0.40 18.64 8.11
CA ALA A 252 -0.07 18.70 9.53
C ALA A 252 0.22 17.31 10.10
N ASP A 253 0.91 17.25 11.23
CA ASP A 253 0.91 16.05 12.06
C ASP A 253 -0.50 15.87 12.60
N SER A 254 -1.11 14.72 12.37
CA SER A 254 -2.52 14.47 12.68
C SER A 254 -2.68 13.26 13.58
N ALA A 255 -3.70 13.29 14.43
CA ALA A 255 -4.08 12.17 15.27
C ALA A 255 -4.52 10.98 14.44
N ILE A 256 -4.10 9.79 14.84
CA ILE A 256 -4.66 8.54 14.32
C ILE A 256 -5.84 8.21 15.23
N THR A 257 -7.00 7.96 14.64
CA THR A 257 -8.21 7.68 15.42
C THR A 257 -8.68 6.24 15.20
N THR A 258 -9.62 5.79 16.00
CA THR A 258 -10.27 4.48 15.83
C THR A 258 -11.13 4.41 14.56
N SER A 259 -11.45 5.54 13.95
CA SER A 259 -12.12 5.62 12.64
C SER A 259 -11.08 5.63 11.52
N ARG A 260 -11.42 5.03 10.39
CA ARG A 260 -10.54 5.00 9.20
C ARG A 260 -10.36 6.40 8.63
N GLN A 261 -9.13 6.76 8.34
CA GLN A 261 -8.72 8.04 7.78
C GLN A 261 -7.80 7.79 6.57
N ASP A 262 -7.99 8.50 5.47
CA ASP A 262 -7.13 8.34 4.30
C ASP A 262 -5.74 8.91 4.57
N VAL A 263 -4.71 8.14 4.24
CA VAL A 263 -3.30 8.55 4.31
C VAL A 263 -2.61 8.51 2.96
N VAL A 264 -3.18 7.83 1.98
CA VAL A 264 -2.74 7.84 0.59
C VAL A 264 -3.95 7.70 -0.31
N THR A 265 -4.01 8.50 -1.38
CA THR A 265 -5.00 8.39 -2.44
C THR A 265 -4.31 8.47 -3.81
N ASN A 266 -4.74 7.63 -4.74
CA ASN A 266 -4.30 7.70 -6.12
C ASN A 266 -5.52 7.50 -7.02
N GLY A 267 -5.73 8.38 -7.99
CA GLY A 267 -6.91 8.38 -8.86
C GLY A 267 -6.72 7.62 -10.18
N SER A 268 -5.72 6.74 -10.28
CA SER A 268 -5.44 6.00 -11.53
C SER A 268 -4.89 4.60 -11.27
N VAL A 269 -4.89 3.78 -12.30
CA VAL A 269 -4.18 2.49 -12.30
C VAL A 269 -2.73 2.68 -11.92
N SER A 270 -2.22 1.87 -11.01
CA SER A 270 -0.88 1.99 -10.46
C SER A 270 -0.19 0.64 -10.36
N ILE A 271 1.11 0.62 -10.61
CA ILE A 271 1.97 -0.57 -10.46
C ILE A 271 3.16 -0.18 -9.60
N ALA A 272 3.33 -0.88 -8.46
CA ALA A 272 4.41 -0.66 -7.51
C ALA A 272 4.52 0.82 -7.07
N ASP A 273 3.37 1.47 -6.88
CA ASP A 273 3.30 2.85 -6.41
C ASP A 273 3.68 2.92 -4.93
N ARG A 274 4.57 3.86 -4.59
CA ARG A 274 5.19 3.94 -3.28
C ARG A 274 4.78 5.19 -2.55
N SER A 275 4.45 5.00 -1.29
CA SER A 275 4.16 6.07 -0.35
C SER A 275 4.54 5.65 1.07
N PHE A 276 4.53 6.59 1.99
CA PHE A 276 4.85 6.32 3.38
C PHE A 276 4.11 7.26 4.33
N VAL A 277 4.03 6.83 5.58
CA VAL A 277 3.58 7.63 6.72
C VAL A 277 4.75 7.75 7.70
N THR A 278 5.01 8.96 8.18
CA THR A 278 5.93 9.22 9.28
C THR A 278 5.12 9.28 10.56
N LEU A 279 5.30 8.31 11.44
CA LEU A 279 4.78 8.33 12.80
C LEU A 279 5.72 9.14 13.67
N LYS A 280 5.19 9.94 14.60
CA LYS A 280 5.95 10.77 15.52
C LYS A 280 5.42 10.61 16.94
N ALA A 281 6.32 10.52 17.92
CA ALA A 281 5.98 10.46 19.32
C ALA A 281 6.93 11.32 20.15
N SER A 282 6.39 12.01 21.13
CA SER A 282 7.14 12.79 22.12
C SER A 282 6.55 12.58 23.52
N ILE A 283 7.36 12.80 24.52
CA ILE A 283 6.98 12.73 25.93
C ILE A 283 7.35 14.02 26.66
N SER A 284 6.70 14.25 27.76
CA SER A 284 7.03 15.33 28.71
C SER A 284 7.83 14.79 29.88
N THR A 285 8.35 15.68 30.72
CA THR A 285 9.01 15.32 31.99
C THR A 285 8.07 14.67 33.00
N SER A 286 6.75 14.79 32.79
CA SER A 286 5.71 14.21 33.65
C SER A 286 5.16 12.88 33.13
N THR A 287 5.54 12.44 31.94
CA THR A 287 5.08 11.16 31.37
C THR A 287 5.59 10.00 32.25
N THR A 288 4.68 9.14 32.68
CA THR A 288 4.99 7.97 33.51
C THR A 288 5.93 7.01 32.75
N ALA A 289 6.95 6.51 33.42
CA ALA A 289 7.86 5.53 32.83
C ALA A 289 7.13 4.21 32.56
N GLY A 290 7.20 3.71 31.33
CA GLY A 290 6.51 2.49 30.92
C GLY A 290 6.85 2.05 29.51
N SER A 291 6.28 0.92 29.10
CA SER A 291 6.32 0.45 27.71
C SER A 291 4.97 0.78 27.06
N TYR A 292 5.00 1.79 26.21
CA TYR A 292 3.81 2.28 25.52
C TYR A 292 3.62 1.61 24.19
N GLY A 293 2.39 1.29 23.83
CA GLY A 293 2.04 0.68 22.56
C GLY A 293 0.57 0.75 22.22
N ASN A 294 0.27 0.68 20.94
CA ASN A 294 -1.07 0.50 20.39
C ASN A 294 -0.99 -0.40 19.13
N ALA A 295 -2.14 -0.75 18.58
CA ALA A 295 -2.23 -1.48 17.32
C ALA A 295 -2.73 -0.53 16.23
N ILE A 296 -1.91 -0.35 15.18
CA ILE A 296 -2.27 0.45 14.02
C ILE A 296 -2.62 -0.48 12.86
N SER A 297 -3.73 -0.21 12.20
CA SER A 297 -4.19 -0.95 11.03
C SER A 297 -4.08 -0.08 9.78
N PHE A 298 -3.54 -0.66 8.70
CA PHE A 298 -3.53 -0.08 7.37
C PHE A 298 -4.36 -0.91 6.42
N ILE A 299 -5.21 -0.29 5.65
CA ILE A 299 -6.15 -0.94 4.74
C ILE A 299 -6.03 -0.29 3.37
N ALA A 300 -5.66 -1.08 2.36
CA ALA A 300 -5.68 -0.63 0.98
C ALA A 300 -6.97 -1.11 0.29
N SER A 301 -7.63 -0.22 -0.41
CA SER A 301 -8.86 -0.51 -1.17
C SER A 301 -8.82 0.14 -2.56
N GLY A 302 -9.32 -0.57 -3.57
CA GLY A 302 -9.56 0.03 -4.89
C GLY A 302 -10.76 0.98 -4.84
N ASN A 303 -10.69 2.07 -5.59
CA ASN A 303 -11.79 3.01 -5.77
C ASN A 303 -12.68 2.58 -6.94
N PHE A 304 -14.00 2.76 -6.83
CA PHE A 304 -15.00 2.33 -7.82
C PHE A 304 -15.72 3.51 -8.46
#